data_774f5bc75cbe78658afdeb7e92a2df07
#
_entry.id   774f5bc75cbe78658afdeb7e92a2df07
#
_cell.length_a   1.000
_cell.length_b   1.000
_cell.length_c   1.000
_cell.angle_alpha   90.00
_cell.angle_beta   90.00
_cell.angle_gamma   90.00
#
_symmetry.space_group_name_H-M   'P 1'
#
loop_
_entity.id
_entity.type
_entity.pdbx_description
1 polymer ?
#
loop_
_entity_poly.entity_id
_entity_poly.type
_entity_poly.pdbx_seq_one_letter_code
_entity_poly.pdbx_strand_id
1 'polypeptide(L)'
;GEATDKPTPYRAQHDDEAAIVFTSGSTGAPKGVSFRHGAFAAVVKILAEQYGMSSKDTTVETFAAFALIDIALGATVVIPDMNLTKPATAKPKNLLKALTEHKATVAFMSPILVKKTISIAHQTSTSLPHLRDLLTGVAPVPIPLHSALRQVAPNANLRVNYGATEGLTLCGTDSNAVLSDGVRGTAAGMGTLVGAPMPGIQVAILPITDEKV
;
A
#
# COMPACT_ATOMS: atom_id res chain seq x y z
N GLY A 1 13.23 17.47 42.21
CA GLY A 1 12.12 16.52 42.31
C GLY A 1 12.04 15.74 41.04
N GLU A 2 12.38 14.45 41.05
CA GLU A 2 12.15 13.55 39.94
C GLU A 2 10.65 13.38 39.76
N ALA A 3 10.14 13.68 38.59
CA ALA A 3 8.76 13.40 38.24
C ALA A 3 8.55 11.87 38.16
N THR A 4 8.05 11.28 39.22
CA THR A 4 7.78 9.84 39.34
C THR A 4 6.45 9.40 38.70
N ASP A 5 5.69 10.33 38.12
CA ASP A 5 4.45 10.01 37.41
C ASP A 5 4.73 9.67 35.94
N LYS A 6 4.90 8.38 35.68
CA LYS A 6 4.76 7.90 34.30
C LYS A 6 3.29 8.14 33.87
N PRO A 7 3.06 8.91 32.79
CA PRO A 7 1.68 9.14 32.34
C PRO A 7 1.01 7.79 32.07
N THR A 8 -0.18 7.61 32.64
CA THR A 8 -1.00 6.42 32.34
C THR A 8 -1.36 6.46 30.84
N PRO A 9 -1.04 5.43 30.07
CA PRO A 9 -1.39 5.42 28.65
C PRO A 9 -2.90 5.57 28.46
N TYR A 10 -3.30 6.50 27.60
CA TYR A 10 -4.70 6.60 27.20
C TYR A 10 -5.10 5.32 26.45
N ARG A 11 -6.20 4.69 26.84
CA ARG A 11 -6.76 3.54 26.15
C ARG A 11 -7.80 4.04 25.15
N ALA A 12 -7.39 4.22 23.91
CA ALA A 12 -8.28 4.61 22.84
C ALA A 12 -9.43 3.60 22.65
N GLN A 13 -10.63 4.12 22.43
CA GLN A 13 -11.79 3.33 22.08
C GLN A 13 -11.90 3.22 20.55
N HIS A 14 -12.70 2.27 20.08
CA HIS A 14 -12.90 2.01 18.66
C HIS A 14 -13.35 3.27 17.88
N ASP A 15 -14.22 4.06 18.48
CA ASP A 15 -14.83 5.24 17.86
C ASP A 15 -14.05 6.54 18.08
N ASP A 16 -12.96 6.52 18.86
CA ASP A 16 -12.11 7.69 19.05
C ASP A 16 -11.42 8.07 17.76
N GLU A 17 -11.25 9.37 17.54
CA GLU A 17 -10.48 9.91 16.42
C GLU A 17 -8.99 9.56 16.61
N ALA A 18 -8.41 8.94 15.59
CA ALA A 18 -7.02 8.51 15.60
C ALA A 18 -6.11 9.44 14.80
N ALA A 19 -6.60 9.91 13.64
CA ALA A 19 -5.84 10.78 12.75
C ALA A 19 -6.74 11.55 11.79
N ILE A 20 -6.24 12.68 11.30
CA ILE A 20 -6.83 13.41 10.17
C ILE A 20 -5.82 13.34 9.03
N VAL A 21 -6.21 12.71 7.92
CA VAL A 21 -5.38 12.57 6.72
C VAL A 21 -5.93 13.48 5.62
N PHE A 22 -5.10 14.36 5.11
CA PHE A 22 -5.53 15.29 4.06
C PHE A 22 -5.40 14.67 2.68
N THR A 23 -6.45 14.81 1.86
CA THR A 23 -6.41 14.47 0.44
C THR A 23 -5.67 15.55 -0.34
N SER A 24 -5.02 15.18 -1.44
CA SER A 24 -4.33 16.13 -2.34
C SER A 24 -5.27 17.08 -3.09
N GLY A 25 -6.59 16.88 -2.98
CA GLY A 25 -7.63 17.74 -3.57
C GLY A 25 -7.44 17.99 -5.06
N SER A 26 -7.97 17.15 -5.93
CA SER A 26 -7.92 17.40 -7.39
C SER A 26 -8.80 18.58 -7.83
N THR A 27 -9.68 19.09 -6.96
CA THR A 27 -10.73 20.06 -7.31
C THR A 27 -10.85 21.25 -6.35
N GLY A 28 -9.88 21.46 -5.43
CA GLY A 28 -9.97 22.54 -4.46
C GLY A 28 -9.00 22.43 -3.28
N ALA A 29 -9.32 23.10 -2.18
CA ALA A 29 -8.54 22.99 -0.94
C ALA A 29 -8.50 21.54 -0.44
N PRO A 30 -7.36 21.08 0.13
CA PRO A 30 -7.26 19.76 0.72
C PRO A 30 -8.37 19.50 1.73
N LYS A 31 -9.03 18.33 1.64
CA LYS A 31 -10.05 17.90 2.59
C LYS A 31 -9.44 16.97 3.61
N GLY A 32 -9.70 17.21 4.90
CA GLY A 32 -9.31 16.30 5.98
C GLY A 32 -10.29 15.14 6.09
N VAL A 33 -9.76 13.91 6.04
CA VAL A 33 -10.51 12.67 6.32
C VAL A 33 -10.20 12.27 7.74
N SER A 34 -11.21 12.21 8.61
CA SER A 34 -11.07 11.75 10.00
C SER A 34 -11.07 10.23 10.03
N PHE A 35 -9.99 9.65 10.55
CA PHE A 35 -9.85 8.23 10.81
C PHE A 35 -10.11 7.94 12.29
N ARG A 36 -10.92 6.93 12.55
CA ARG A 36 -11.10 6.37 13.89
C ARG A 36 -10.13 5.23 14.14
N HIS A 37 -9.84 4.95 15.42
CA HIS A 37 -8.99 3.83 15.81
C HIS A 37 -9.51 2.51 15.24
N GLY A 38 -10.82 2.31 15.20
CA GLY A 38 -11.45 1.12 14.62
C GLY A 38 -11.17 0.95 13.13
N ALA A 39 -11.10 2.04 12.36
CA ALA A 39 -10.76 1.98 10.94
C ALA A 39 -9.31 1.50 10.73
N PHE A 40 -8.36 2.02 11.50
CA PHE A 40 -6.97 1.51 11.46
C PHE A 40 -6.89 0.04 11.88
N ALA A 41 -7.57 -0.36 12.96
CA ALA A 41 -7.61 -1.76 13.40
C ALA A 41 -8.18 -2.69 12.32
N ALA A 42 -9.21 -2.25 11.59
CA ALA A 42 -9.77 -3.01 10.47
C ALA A 42 -8.75 -3.19 9.33
N VAL A 43 -8.01 -2.13 8.96
CA VAL A 43 -6.97 -2.24 7.93
C VAL A 43 -5.84 -3.17 8.37
N VAL A 44 -5.37 -3.06 9.62
CA VAL A 44 -4.36 -3.97 10.20
C VAL A 44 -4.84 -5.43 10.08
N LYS A 45 -6.09 -5.71 10.44
CA LYS A 45 -6.69 -7.04 10.33
C LYS A 45 -6.74 -7.53 8.88
N ILE A 46 -7.19 -6.68 7.95
CA ILE A 46 -7.24 -7.02 6.52
C ILE A 46 -5.85 -7.39 5.99
N LEU A 47 -4.82 -6.61 6.29
CA LEU A 47 -3.45 -6.89 5.83
C LEU A 47 -2.91 -8.20 6.42
N ALA A 48 -3.18 -8.46 7.71
CA ALA A 48 -2.79 -9.71 8.36
C ALA A 48 -3.48 -10.92 7.71
N GLU A 49 -4.79 -10.88 7.54
CA GLU A 49 -5.59 -12.01 7.04
C GLU A 49 -5.42 -12.23 5.53
N GLN A 50 -5.42 -11.14 4.74
CA GLN A 50 -5.40 -11.23 3.28
C GLN A 50 -4.01 -11.42 2.69
N TYR A 51 -2.99 -10.84 3.33
CA TYR A 51 -1.61 -10.87 2.82
C TYR A 51 -0.65 -11.63 3.74
N GLY A 52 -1.14 -12.18 4.85
CA GLY A 52 -0.33 -12.92 5.81
C GLY A 52 0.76 -12.07 6.47
N MET A 53 0.54 -10.75 6.55
CA MET A 53 1.50 -9.84 7.18
C MET A 53 1.51 -10.03 8.70
N SER A 54 2.68 -9.92 9.31
CA SER A 54 2.86 -10.20 10.73
C SER A 54 4.11 -9.53 11.30
N SER A 55 4.34 -9.71 12.60
CA SER A 55 5.57 -9.26 13.29
C SER A 55 6.88 -9.88 12.77
N LYS A 56 6.81 -10.88 11.91
CA LYS A 56 7.99 -11.51 11.28
C LYS A 56 8.44 -10.76 10.04
N ASP A 57 7.63 -9.84 9.54
CA ASP A 57 7.92 -9.11 8.31
C ASP A 57 8.84 -7.92 8.57
N THR A 58 9.68 -7.66 7.58
CA THR A 58 10.38 -6.38 7.42
C THR A 58 9.77 -5.68 6.24
N THR A 59 9.18 -4.51 6.49
CA THR A 59 8.46 -3.74 5.47
C THR A 59 9.26 -2.53 5.04
N VAL A 60 9.24 -2.20 3.75
CA VAL A 60 9.78 -0.95 3.21
C VAL A 60 8.63 -0.06 2.81
N GLU A 61 8.46 1.05 3.55
CA GLU A 61 7.32 1.94 3.39
C GLU A 61 7.71 3.26 2.75
N THR A 62 6.99 3.62 1.68
CA THR A 62 7.16 4.90 0.99
C THR A 62 6.00 5.87 1.26
N PHE A 63 5.06 5.47 2.11
CA PHE A 63 3.91 6.26 2.52
C PHE A 63 3.73 6.19 4.05
N ALA A 64 3.84 7.33 4.73
CA ALA A 64 3.92 7.38 6.19
C ALA A 64 2.72 6.75 6.93
N ALA A 65 1.50 6.85 6.38
CA ALA A 65 0.31 6.28 7.02
C ALA A 65 0.37 4.74 7.08
N PHE A 66 0.93 4.08 6.04
CA PHE A 66 1.08 2.63 6.05
C PHE A 66 2.16 2.17 7.01
N ALA A 67 3.21 2.98 7.23
CA ALA A 67 4.21 2.68 8.24
C ALA A 67 3.60 2.51 9.65
N LEU A 68 2.60 3.32 10.00
CA LEU A 68 1.87 3.19 11.27
C LEU A 68 1.07 1.89 11.36
N ILE A 69 0.46 1.48 10.25
CA ILE A 69 -0.29 0.22 10.14
C ILE A 69 0.65 -0.98 10.33
N ASP A 70 1.81 -0.95 9.69
CA ASP A 70 2.81 -2.02 9.78
C ASP A 70 3.41 -2.13 11.19
N ILE A 71 3.64 -0.98 11.86
CA ILE A 71 4.04 -0.95 13.27
C ILE A 71 2.95 -1.59 14.16
N ALA A 72 1.68 -1.34 13.88
CA ALA A 72 0.58 -1.95 14.62
C ALA A 72 0.48 -3.48 14.40
N LEU A 73 0.97 -4.00 13.26
CA LEU A 73 1.17 -5.43 13.00
C LEU A 73 2.36 -6.02 13.78
N GLY A 74 3.20 -5.17 14.38
CA GLY A 74 4.44 -5.57 15.03
C GLY A 74 5.60 -5.78 14.05
N ALA A 75 5.45 -5.42 12.78
CA ALA A 75 6.49 -5.57 11.77
C ALA A 75 7.66 -4.60 11.99
N THR A 76 8.83 -4.95 11.47
CA THR A 76 9.96 -4.02 11.38
C THR A 76 9.77 -3.11 10.17
N VAL A 77 9.65 -1.81 10.40
CA VAL A 77 9.41 -0.83 9.33
C VAL A 77 10.68 -0.09 8.96
N VAL A 78 11.00 -0.07 7.68
CA VAL A 78 12.11 0.67 7.09
C VAL A 78 11.57 1.79 6.22
N ILE A 79 11.92 3.02 6.52
CA ILE A 79 11.66 4.18 5.67
C ILE A 79 12.92 4.43 4.83
N PRO A 80 12.84 4.35 3.49
CA PRO A 80 13.98 4.71 2.64
C PRO A 80 14.40 6.16 2.84
N ASP A 81 15.69 6.47 2.58
CA ASP A 81 16.15 7.85 2.53
C ASP A 81 15.50 8.59 1.35
N MET A 82 14.35 9.20 1.62
CA MET A 82 13.52 9.92 0.65
C MET A 82 12.66 11.00 1.32
N ASN A 83 12.21 11.94 0.52
CA ASN A 83 11.20 12.90 0.97
C ASN A 83 9.80 12.26 0.84
N LEU A 84 9.16 11.91 1.96
CA LEU A 84 7.83 11.29 1.98
C LEU A 84 6.72 12.23 1.48
N THR A 85 6.92 13.56 1.52
CA THR A 85 5.94 14.53 0.99
C THR A 85 6.06 14.72 -0.53
N LYS A 86 7.18 14.29 -1.13
CA LYS A 86 7.45 14.32 -2.57
C LYS A 86 7.98 12.98 -3.06
N PRO A 87 7.22 11.89 -2.93
CA PRO A 87 7.72 10.54 -3.15
C PRO A 87 8.27 10.33 -4.58
N ALA A 88 7.70 11.01 -5.58
CA ALA A 88 8.20 10.93 -6.95
C ALA A 88 9.67 11.40 -7.12
N THR A 89 10.24 12.14 -6.16
CA THR A 89 11.64 12.58 -6.18
C THR A 89 12.60 11.55 -5.59
N ALA A 90 12.11 10.44 -5.05
CA ALA A 90 12.93 9.40 -4.46
C ALA A 90 13.99 8.88 -5.42
N LYS A 91 15.22 8.76 -4.92
CA LYS A 91 16.35 8.20 -5.67
C LYS A 91 16.19 6.69 -5.76
N PRO A 92 16.20 6.09 -6.99
CA PRO A 92 15.99 4.64 -7.14
C PRO A 92 16.98 3.79 -6.33
N LYS A 93 18.23 4.25 -6.21
CA LYS A 93 19.28 3.56 -5.42
C LYS A 93 18.92 3.44 -3.93
N ASN A 94 18.28 4.47 -3.35
CA ASN A 94 17.88 4.45 -1.94
C ASN A 94 16.73 3.46 -1.70
N LEU A 95 15.79 3.36 -2.65
CA LEU A 95 14.72 2.37 -2.60
C LEU A 95 15.28 0.95 -2.67
N LEU A 96 16.15 0.69 -3.65
CA LEU A 96 16.78 -0.62 -3.81
C LEU A 96 17.64 -0.98 -2.59
N LYS A 97 18.42 -0.03 -2.06
CA LYS A 97 19.22 -0.19 -0.85
C LYS A 97 18.37 -0.62 0.34
N ALA A 98 17.25 0.07 0.59
CA ALA A 98 16.34 -0.27 1.69
C ALA A 98 15.81 -1.71 1.57
N LEU A 99 15.44 -2.15 0.36
CA LEU A 99 14.95 -3.50 0.12
C LEU A 99 16.02 -4.57 0.33
N THR A 100 17.26 -4.31 -0.12
CA THR A 100 18.35 -5.30 -0.08
C THR A 100 19.02 -5.40 1.29
N GLU A 101 19.42 -4.27 1.88
CA GLU A 101 20.15 -4.25 3.16
C GLU A 101 19.32 -4.79 4.32
N HIS A 102 18.02 -4.50 4.31
CA HIS A 102 17.12 -4.97 5.36
C HIS A 102 16.40 -6.28 5.01
N LYS A 103 16.71 -6.90 3.85
CA LYS A 103 16.08 -8.14 3.40
C LYS A 103 14.54 -8.05 3.47
N ALA A 104 14.00 -6.94 2.97
CA ALA A 104 12.57 -6.66 3.07
C ALA A 104 11.72 -7.79 2.50
N THR A 105 10.70 -8.22 3.25
CA THR A 105 9.74 -9.25 2.85
C THR A 105 8.50 -8.67 2.21
N VAL A 106 8.15 -7.44 2.60
CA VAL A 106 7.02 -6.69 2.06
C VAL A 106 7.46 -5.26 1.75
N ALA A 107 6.85 -4.63 0.76
CA ALA A 107 7.02 -3.20 0.51
C ALA A 107 5.71 -2.56 0.05
N PHE A 108 5.49 -1.28 0.36
CA PHE A 108 4.47 -0.46 -0.29
C PHE A 108 5.11 0.66 -1.10
N MET A 109 4.77 0.71 -2.39
CA MET A 109 5.30 1.70 -3.32
C MET A 109 4.24 2.11 -4.34
N SER A 110 4.17 3.40 -4.68
CA SER A 110 3.37 3.81 -5.85
C SER A 110 3.91 3.20 -7.15
N PRO A 111 3.10 3.05 -8.21
CA PRO A 111 3.55 2.41 -9.46
C PRO A 111 4.79 3.05 -10.07
N ILE A 112 4.96 4.37 -9.92
CA ILE A 112 6.17 5.07 -10.40
C ILE A 112 7.43 4.66 -9.62
N LEU A 113 7.32 4.45 -8.30
CA LEU A 113 8.43 3.99 -7.49
C LEU A 113 8.75 2.53 -7.75
N VAL A 114 7.74 1.69 -7.95
CA VAL A 114 7.93 0.29 -8.39
C VAL A 114 8.72 0.25 -9.70
N LYS A 115 8.32 1.04 -10.70
CA LYS A 115 9.04 1.14 -11.97
C LYS A 115 10.49 1.57 -11.79
N LYS A 116 10.75 2.59 -10.97
CA LYS A 116 12.11 3.07 -10.65
C LYS A 116 12.96 1.99 -9.99
N THR A 117 12.38 1.26 -9.03
CA THR A 117 13.06 0.18 -8.30
C THR A 117 13.42 -0.98 -9.24
N ILE A 118 12.50 -1.42 -10.08
CA ILE A 118 12.75 -2.46 -11.07
C ILE A 118 13.86 -2.02 -12.05
N SER A 119 13.79 -0.80 -12.56
CA SER A 119 14.78 -0.27 -13.50
C SER A 119 16.20 -0.27 -12.93
N ILE A 120 16.39 0.21 -11.70
CA ILE A 120 17.71 0.22 -11.05
C ILE A 120 18.16 -1.20 -10.70
N ALA A 121 17.26 -2.08 -10.30
CA ALA A 121 17.60 -3.48 -10.01
C ALA A 121 18.12 -4.20 -11.27
N HIS A 122 17.49 -3.98 -12.44
CA HIS A 122 18.00 -4.47 -13.72
C HIS A 122 19.38 -3.89 -14.07
N GLN A 123 19.55 -2.56 -13.95
CA GLN A 123 20.82 -1.88 -14.29
C GLN A 123 21.98 -2.38 -13.42
N THR A 124 21.71 -2.77 -12.20
CA THR A 124 22.72 -3.25 -11.23
C THR A 124 22.77 -4.76 -11.11
N SER A 125 22.00 -5.50 -11.91
CA SER A 125 21.85 -6.96 -11.81
C SER A 125 21.52 -7.44 -10.40
N THR A 126 20.72 -6.65 -9.67
CA THR A 126 20.33 -6.94 -8.29
C THR A 126 19.01 -7.70 -8.27
N SER A 127 18.99 -8.82 -7.54
CA SER A 127 17.77 -9.60 -7.26
C SER A 127 17.24 -9.32 -5.86
N LEU A 128 15.93 -9.46 -5.69
CA LEU A 128 15.19 -9.26 -4.43
C LEU A 128 14.53 -10.58 -3.98
N PRO A 129 15.31 -11.60 -3.60
CA PRO A 129 14.79 -12.95 -3.33
C PRO A 129 13.96 -13.02 -2.04
N HIS A 130 14.14 -12.08 -1.12
CA HIS A 130 13.40 -12.03 0.14
C HIS A 130 12.03 -11.35 0.01
N LEU A 131 11.83 -10.53 -1.03
CA LEU A 131 10.57 -9.84 -1.25
C LEU A 131 9.48 -10.84 -1.62
N ARG A 132 8.45 -10.96 -0.77
CA ARG A 132 7.28 -11.82 -0.94
C ARG A 132 6.13 -11.08 -1.57
N ASP A 133 5.85 -9.88 -1.07
CA ASP A 133 4.77 -9.03 -1.56
C ASP A 133 5.24 -7.60 -1.81
N LEU A 134 4.87 -7.04 -2.94
CA LEU A 134 4.97 -5.63 -3.21
C LEU A 134 3.56 -5.08 -3.38
N LEU A 135 3.10 -4.32 -2.38
CA LEU A 135 1.81 -3.66 -2.41
C LEU A 135 1.93 -2.34 -3.18
N THR A 136 0.96 -2.08 -4.03
CA THR A 136 0.92 -0.85 -4.83
C THR A 136 -0.52 -0.37 -5.00
N GLY A 137 -0.69 0.90 -5.27
CA GLY A 137 -2.00 1.54 -5.44
C GLY A 137 -1.85 3.01 -5.76
N VAL A 138 -2.85 3.79 -5.42
CA VAL A 138 -2.96 5.26 -5.62
C VAL A 138 -2.98 5.72 -7.08
N ALA A 139 -2.72 4.83 -8.03
CA ALA A 139 -2.79 5.07 -9.47
C ALA A 139 -2.95 3.74 -10.21
N PRO A 140 -3.42 3.75 -11.47
CA PRO A 140 -3.48 2.56 -12.31
C PRO A 140 -2.11 1.90 -12.46
N VAL A 141 -2.07 0.58 -12.34
CA VAL A 141 -0.83 -0.22 -12.43
C VAL A 141 -0.72 -0.81 -13.83
N PRO A 142 0.30 -0.42 -14.62
CA PRO A 142 0.49 -0.98 -15.96
C PRO A 142 0.75 -2.49 -15.92
N ILE A 143 0.06 -3.24 -16.77
CA ILE A 143 0.21 -4.71 -16.90
C ILE A 143 1.68 -5.15 -17.03
N PRO A 144 2.53 -4.50 -17.87
CA PRO A 144 3.94 -4.90 -18.00
C PRO A 144 4.73 -4.82 -16.69
N LEU A 145 4.29 -4.02 -15.71
CA LEU A 145 5.00 -3.88 -14.44
C LEU A 145 4.97 -5.17 -13.61
N HIS A 146 3.88 -5.96 -13.74
CA HIS A 146 3.74 -7.25 -13.09
C HIS A 146 4.78 -8.27 -13.58
N SER A 147 4.97 -8.37 -14.88
CA SER A 147 5.98 -9.26 -15.47
C SER A 147 7.40 -8.78 -15.17
N ALA A 148 7.63 -7.46 -15.21
CA ALA A 148 8.94 -6.88 -14.94
C ALA A 148 9.38 -7.08 -13.48
N LEU A 149 8.44 -7.02 -12.51
CA LEU A 149 8.77 -7.30 -11.11
C LEU A 149 9.28 -8.73 -10.92
N ARG A 150 8.66 -9.72 -11.57
CA ARG A 150 9.07 -11.13 -11.45
C ARG A 150 10.49 -11.39 -11.92
N GLN A 151 11.03 -10.56 -12.82
CA GLN A 151 12.40 -10.70 -13.31
C GLN A 151 13.45 -10.32 -12.25
N VAL A 152 13.14 -9.37 -11.36
CA VAL A 152 14.05 -8.89 -10.31
C VAL A 152 13.70 -9.44 -8.93
N ALA A 153 12.45 -9.82 -8.71
CA ALA A 153 11.92 -10.35 -7.47
C ALA A 153 11.09 -11.61 -7.76
N PRO A 154 11.73 -12.76 -8.00
CA PRO A 154 11.07 -13.98 -8.53
C PRO A 154 10.00 -14.53 -7.58
N ASN A 155 10.13 -14.29 -6.28
CA ASN A 155 9.19 -14.74 -5.26
C ASN A 155 8.10 -13.70 -4.95
N ALA A 156 8.20 -12.49 -5.51
CA ALA A 156 7.30 -11.41 -5.19
C ALA A 156 5.99 -11.47 -5.97
N ASN A 157 4.89 -11.21 -5.26
CA ASN A 157 3.60 -10.94 -5.87
C ASN A 157 3.33 -9.43 -5.84
N LEU A 158 3.03 -8.83 -6.98
CA LEU A 158 2.58 -7.45 -7.05
C LEU A 158 1.09 -7.40 -6.69
N ARG A 159 0.78 -6.90 -5.49
CA ARG A 159 -0.57 -6.73 -4.97
C ARG A 159 -1.07 -5.34 -5.33
N VAL A 160 -2.13 -5.26 -6.09
CA VAL A 160 -2.76 -3.99 -6.45
C VAL A 160 -3.92 -3.72 -5.51
N ASN A 161 -3.84 -2.63 -4.77
CA ASN A 161 -4.87 -2.19 -3.85
C ASN A 161 -5.62 -1.00 -4.44
N TYR A 162 -6.94 -1.14 -4.59
CA TYR A 162 -7.84 -0.07 -4.99
C TYR A 162 -8.53 0.49 -3.74
N GLY A 163 -8.54 1.80 -3.62
CA GLY A 163 -9.16 2.51 -2.52
C GLY A 163 -9.04 4.02 -2.66
N ALA A 164 -9.46 4.71 -1.64
CA ALA A 164 -9.38 6.15 -1.49
C ALA A 164 -8.87 6.50 -0.09
N THR A 165 -8.61 7.78 0.18
CA THR A 165 -8.24 8.19 1.54
C THR A 165 -9.34 7.86 2.54
N GLU A 166 -10.60 7.95 2.12
CA GLU A 166 -11.80 7.63 2.91
C GLU A 166 -11.97 6.13 3.17
N GLY A 167 -11.33 5.28 2.38
CA GLY A 167 -11.42 3.81 2.49
C GLY A 167 -10.13 3.17 1.95
N LEU A 168 -9.16 3.01 2.83
CA LEU A 168 -7.90 2.36 2.51
C LEU A 168 -8.15 0.89 2.22
N THR A 169 -7.79 0.44 1.03
CA THR A 169 -7.91 -0.95 0.57
C THR A 169 -9.37 -1.45 0.52
N LEU A 170 -10.13 -0.95 -0.44
CA LEU A 170 -11.51 -1.41 -0.70
C LEU A 170 -11.55 -2.72 -1.50
N CYS A 171 -10.72 -2.81 -2.57
CA CYS A 171 -10.57 -4.01 -3.39
C CYS A 171 -9.10 -4.33 -3.58
N GLY A 172 -8.82 -5.59 -3.89
CA GLY A 172 -7.45 -6.02 -4.16
C GLY A 172 -7.38 -7.11 -5.23
N THR A 173 -6.29 -7.07 -5.98
CA THR A 173 -5.93 -8.09 -6.96
C THR A 173 -4.43 -8.36 -6.93
N ASP A 174 -3.98 -9.35 -7.66
CA ASP A 174 -2.58 -9.72 -7.71
C ASP A 174 -2.08 -9.95 -9.15
N SER A 175 -0.76 -10.19 -9.27
CA SER A 175 -0.13 -10.41 -10.56
C SER A 175 -0.75 -11.58 -11.36
N ASN A 176 -1.21 -12.63 -10.71
CA ASN A 176 -1.77 -13.78 -11.42
C ASN A 176 -3.09 -13.40 -12.07
N ALA A 177 -4.00 -12.78 -11.31
CA ALA A 177 -5.29 -12.33 -11.83
C ALA A 177 -5.12 -11.24 -12.90
N VAL A 178 -4.19 -10.29 -12.70
CA VAL A 178 -3.94 -9.22 -13.69
C VAL A 178 -3.39 -9.79 -14.99
N LEU A 179 -2.41 -10.70 -14.92
CA LEU A 179 -1.77 -11.28 -16.12
C LEU A 179 -2.66 -12.30 -16.85
N SER A 180 -3.72 -12.81 -16.22
CA SER A 180 -4.73 -13.68 -16.85
C SER A 180 -5.98 -12.89 -17.26
N ASP A 181 -6.85 -12.62 -16.32
CA ASP A 181 -8.17 -12.01 -16.57
C ASP A 181 -8.07 -10.51 -16.86
N GLY A 182 -7.17 -9.80 -16.18
CA GLY A 182 -6.95 -8.37 -16.35
C GLY A 182 -6.52 -8.01 -17.78
N VAL A 183 -5.62 -8.79 -18.37
CA VAL A 183 -5.16 -8.59 -19.77
C VAL A 183 -6.35 -8.71 -20.73
N ARG A 184 -7.15 -9.76 -20.59
CA ARG A 184 -8.31 -10.00 -21.45
C ARG A 184 -9.39 -8.91 -21.28
N GLY A 185 -9.72 -8.57 -20.02
CA GLY A 185 -10.71 -7.55 -19.72
C GLY A 185 -10.30 -6.17 -20.25
N THR A 186 -9.03 -5.78 -20.04
CA THR A 186 -8.50 -4.49 -20.55
C THR A 186 -8.54 -4.46 -22.07
N ALA A 187 -8.13 -5.54 -22.75
CA ALA A 187 -8.20 -5.63 -24.21
C ALA A 187 -9.63 -5.56 -24.77
N ALA A 188 -10.60 -6.05 -23.99
CA ALA A 188 -12.04 -5.97 -24.30
C ALA A 188 -12.67 -4.62 -23.92
N GLY A 189 -11.90 -3.63 -23.46
CA GLY A 189 -12.42 -2.30 -23.09
C GLY A 189 -13.10 -2.24 -21.71
N MET A 190 -12.96 -3.27 -20.88
CA MET A 190 -13.57 -3.33 -19.53
C MET A 190 -12.82 -2.46 -18.49
N GLY A 191 -11.74 -1.81 -18.88
CA GLY A 191 -10.92 -1.00 -17.97
C GLY A 191 -9.87 -1.82 -17.22
N THR A 192 -9.35 -1.24 -16.12
CA THR A 192 -8.30 -1.87 -15.30
C THR A 192 -8.94 -2.77 -14.24
N LEU A 193 -8.46 -4.00 -14.12
CA LEU A 193 -8.90 -4.92 -13.07
C LEU A 193 -8.43 -4.40 -11.70
N VAL A 194 -9.38 -4.12 -10.81
CA VAL A 194 -9.12 -3.69 -9.42
C VAL A 194 -9.31 -4.80 -8.39
N GLY A 195 -9.81 -5.96 -8.84
CA GLY A 195 -9.98 -7.15 -8.02
C GLY A 195 -11.29 -7.25 -7.28
N ALA A 196 -11.32 -8.14 -6.28
CA ALA A 196 -12.47 -8.39 -5.44
C ALA A 196 -12.50 -7.46 -4.22
N PRO A 197 -13.67 -7.20 -3.63
CA PRO A 197 -13.78 -6.51 -2.36
C PRO A 197 -12.97 -7.22 -1.27
N MET A 198 -12.35 -6.44 -0.39
CA MET A 198 -11.65 -6.96 0.78
C MET A 198 -12.62 -7.55 1.81
N PRO A 199 -12.17 -8.47 2.67
CA PRO A 199 -13.02 -9.05 3.71
C PRO A 199 -13.76 -7.97 4.52
N GLY A 200 -15.08 -8.12 4.61
CA GLY A 200 -15.94 -7.17 5.31
C GLY A 200 -16.33 -5.92 4.51
N ILE A 201 -15.84 -5.75 3.29
CA ILE A 201 -16.20 -4.65 2.40
C ILE A 201 -17.30 -5.10 1.43
N GLN A 202 -18.33 -4.26 1.28
CA GLN A 202 -19.37 -4.42 0.25
C GLN A 202 -19.22 -3.33 -0.79
N VAL A 203 -19.27 -3.71 -2.07
CA VAL A 203 -19.16 -2.78 -3.20
C VAL A 203 -20.43 -2.92 -4.04
N ALA A 204 -21.06 -1.78 -4.33
CA ALA A 204 -22.19 -1.70 -5.24
C ALA A 204 -21.85 -0.80 -6.42
N ILE A 205 -22.28 -1.20 -7.62
CA ILE A 205 -22.18 -0.38 -8.82
C ILE A 205 -23.53 0.29 -9.03
N LEU A 206 -23.53 1.61 -9.01
CA LEU A 206 -24.73 2.42 -9.20
C LEU A 206 -24.74 2.98 -10.63
N PRO A 207 -25.90 3.06 -11.28
CA PRO A 207 -26.02 3.78 -12.54
C PRO A 207 -25.74 5.27 -12.32
N ILE A 208 -25.15 5.91 -13.33
CA ILE A 208 -25.02 7.38 -13.34
C ILE A 208 -26.41 7.94 -13.65
N THR A 209 -27.04 8.59 -12.69
CA THR A 209 -28.38 9.18 -12.80
C THR A 209 -28.46 10.48 -12.01
N ASP A 210 -29.33 11.41 -12.42
CA ASP A 210 -29.65 12.62 -11.68
C ASP A 210 -30.68 12.37 -10.56
N GLU A 211 -31.26 11.17 -10.51
CA GLU A 211 -32.20 10.79 -9.46
C GLU A 211 -31.46 10.50 -8.14
N LYS A 212 -32.10 10.84 -7.02
CA LYS A 212 -31.57 10.48 -5.70
C LYS A 212 -31.58 8.96 -5.53
N VAL A 213 -30.43 8.40 -5.17
CA VAL A 213 -30.26 7.00 -4.78
C VAL A 213 -30.69 6.80 -3.34
#